data_4d745745b12a6f16c528a837fcda379d
#
_entry.id   4d745745b12a6f16c528a837fcda379d
#
_cell.length_a   1.000
_cell.length_b   1.000
_cell.length_c   1.000
_cell.angle_alpha   90.00
_cell.angle_beta   90.00
_cell.angle_gamma   90.00
#
_symmetry.space_group_name_H-M   'P 1'
#
loop_
_entity.id
_entity.type
_entity.pdbx_description
1 polymer ?
#
loop_
_entity_poly.entity_id
_entity_poly.type
_entity_poly.pdbx_seq_one_letter_code
_entity_poly.pdbx_strand_id
1 'polypeptide(L)'
;MKRSLLSILPLFALAAVACATESGEENTGSDDAAVLDRGTARGIQTIHFASTTAGSPDETCVIPKHAAGLDYAKGDADDEKSLCSYSFYGTGPKEAGAAKEDVAICPKLSSTNPGVDIHELLPGKSREDTEAAICKLADRPTKHLAKFKQSITCSYAPSIIGYYHLSRALGGAGDVKAAVIRTMDLGEHKKITAEALQILAGQADSSYPKVSWIQYKSSESNPAASRVKDGIFTNDLLQIYGGLQVNARGEEKYSEINKNAGGTDPSSIFRRTPQYQNVIDARPLASMVKRDLASAAQTVVVMKDISEMLTLDYLMSQQDRFGNIHDIEYYYYPDTDGSTAKVKKSDVDSGDKPKPAGAVLVKKMIMKDNDCGGPAKTNVVKNAGMIDQIRHMSPKLYSNIQWLAGNFGSGQPLPGFFASEALFSQTDINMLRTNLGAMAPKLHDACKAGKLLLDLDLDAHLAGKNADPASCDQADAPGN
;
A
#
# COMPACT_ATOMS: atom_id res chain seq x y z
N MET A 1 31.45 -37.86 -36.10
CA MET A 1 31.45 -37.07 -34.84
C MET A 1 30.16 -36.29 -34.75
N LYS A 2 29.17 -36.82 -34.03
CA LYS A 2 27.87 -36.13 -33.77
C LYS A 2 28.00 -35.43 -32.44
N ARG A 3 27.93 -34.10 -32.43
CA ARG A 3 27.82 -33.29 -31.19
C ARG A 3 26.35 -33.14 -30.82
N SER A 4 25.97 -33.75 -29.70
CA SER A 4 24.68 -33.53 -29.03
C SER A 4 24.67 -32.12 -28.41
N LEU A 5 23.72 -31.28 -28.83
CA LEU A 5 23.36 -30.07 -28.14
C LEU A 5 22.38 -30.42 -27.00
N LEU A 6 22.86 -30.36 -25.77
CA LEU A 6 22.00 -30.37 -24.60
C LEU A 6 21.35 -29.00 -24.49
N SER A 7 20.04 -28.91 -24.67
CA SER A 7 19.22 -27.77 -24.36
C SER A 7 19.11 -27.65 -22.86
N ILE A 8 19.71 -26.60 -22.28
CA ILE A 8 19.52 -26.19 -20.90
C ILE A 8 18.23 -25.37 -20.88
N LEU A 9 17.13 -25.96 -20.42
CA LEU A 9 15.94 -25.20 -20.01
C LEU A 9 16.29 -24.42 -18.73
N PRO A 10 16.02 -23.12 -18.64
CA PRO A 10 16.09 -22.42 -17.37
C PRO A 10 14.92 -22.84 -16.50
N LEU A 11 15.21 -23.42 -15.35
CA LEU A 11 14.28 -23.65 -14.24
C LEU A 11 13.86 -22.28 -13.65
N PHE A 12 12.83 -21.68 -14.22
CA PHE A 12 12.09 -20.58 -13.58
C PHE A 12 10.89 -21.18 -12.82
N ALA A 13 11.15 -21.75 -11.68
CA ALA A 13 10.09 -22.11 -10.74
C ALA A 13 10.74 -22.17 -9.36
N LEU A 14 10.38 -21.26 -8.48
CA LEU A 14 10.34 -21.39 -7.00
C LEU A 14 10.59 -20.06 -6.29
N ALA A 15 9.75 -19.05 -6.57
CA ALA A 15 9.68 -17.88 -5.69
C ALA A 15 8.24 -17.56 -5.24
N ALA A 16 7.28 -18.47 -5.51
CA ALA A 16 5.87 -18.27 -5.16
C ALA A 16 5.39 -19.19 -4.01
N VAL A 17 6.33 -19.81 -3.29
CA VAL A 17 6.01 -20.83 -2.27
C VAL A 17 5.53 -20.23 -0.94
N ALA A 18 5.73 -18.94 -0.68
CA ALA A 18 5.33 -18.35 0.59
C ALA A 18 3.80 -18.22 0.79
N CYS A 19 3.02 -18.15 -0.30
CA CYS A 19 1.55 -18.13 -0.19
C CYS A 19 0.88 -19.48 -0.42
N ALA A 20 1.60 -20.53 -0.81
CA ALA A 20 1.03 -21.81 -1.25
C ALA A 20 1.35 -23.01 -0.35
N THR A 21 2.19 -22.89 0.69
CA THR A 21 2.59 -24.04 1.52
C THR A 21 1.90 -24.13 2.87
N GLU A 22 1.04 -23.22 3.26
CA GLU A 22 0.07 -23.47 4.32
C GLU A 22 -1.26 -23.91 3.69
N SER A 23 -1.29 -25.18 3.31
CA SER A 23 -2.53 -25.90 3.02
C SER A 23 -3.37 -25.93 4.28
N GLY A 24 -4.48 -25.21 4.28
CA GLY A 24 -5.58 -25.58 5.15
C GLY A 24 -6.19 -24.54 6.04
N GLU A 25 -5.64 -23.35 6.23
CA GLU A 25 -6.41 -22.21 6.73
C GLU A 25 -6.66 -21.25 5.58
N GLU A 26 -7.61 -21.62 4.71
CA GLU A 26 -8.34 -20.66 3.90
C GLU A 26 -8.78 -19.53 4.83
N ASN A 27 -8.55 -18.28 4.39
CA ASN A 27 -9.13 -17.11 5.01
C ASN A 27 -10.67 -17.31 5.02
N THR A 28 -11.14 -18.09 5.96
CA THR A 28 -12.55 -18.09 6.35
C THR A 28 -12.75 -16.68 6.84
N GLY A 29 -13.46 -15.88 6.04
CA GLY A 29 -13.84 -14.55 6.47
C GLY A 29 -14.26 -14.70 7.92
N SER A 30 -13.55 -14.06 8.85
CA SER A 30 -13.91 -14.18 10.25
C SER A 30 -15.38 -13.77 10.32
N ASP A 31 -16.20 -14.47 11.10
CA ASP A 31 -17.60 -14.12 11.32
C ASP A 31 -17.79 -12.67 11.77
N ASP A 32 -16.67 -11.99 12.09
CA ASP A 32 -16.54 -10.58 12.47
C ASP A 32 -16.09 -9.65 11.34
N ALA A 33 -15.92 -10.11 10.09
CA ALA A 33 -15.58 -9.20 8.99
C ALA A 33 -16.67 -8.14 8.81
N ALA A 34 -16.28 -6.87 8.82
CA ALA A 34 -17.22 -5.77 8.61
C ALA A 34 -17.75 -5.82 7.17
N VAL A 35 -18.89 -6.46 6.97
CA VAL A 35 -19.60 -6.47 5.68
C VAL A 35 -19.97 -5.03 5.33
N LEU A 36 -19.70 -4.60 4.11
CA LEU A 36 -20.09 -3.26 3.67
C LEU A 36 -21.62 -3.21 3.52
N ASP A 37 -22.26 -2.58 4.51
CA ASP A 37 -23.64 -2.13 4.39
C ASP A 37 -23.68 -0.78 3.68
N ARG A 38 -24.25 -0.74 2.48
CA ARG A 38 -24.39 0.47 1.67
C ARG A 38 -25.36 1.49 2.27
N GLY A 39 -26.24 1.06 3.16
CA GLY A 39 -27.14 1.95 3.92
C GLY A 39 -26.46 2.70 5.06
N THR A 40 -25.26 2.28 5.48
CA THR A 40 -24.50 2.95 6.53
C THR A 40 -23.79 4.17 5.99
N ALA A 41 -24.11 5.35 6.51
CA ALA A 41 -23.42 6.60 6.16
C ALA A 41 -21.94 6.54 6.60
N ARG A 42 -21.03 6.73 5.66
CA ARG A 42 -19.58 6.74 5.86
C ARG A 42 -18.97 7.95 5.20
N GLY A 43 -17.75 8.31 5.61
CA GLY A 43 -17.01 9.41 5.01
C GLY A 43 -17.64 10.78 5.26
N ILE A 44 -17.10 11.78 4.56
CA ILE A 44 -17.69 13.13 4.48
C ILE A 44 -18.73 13.23 3.37
N GLN A 45 -18.60 12.38 2.34
CA GLN A 45 -19.49 12.32 1.20
C GLN A 45 -19.45 10.93 0.57
N THR A 46 -20.60 10.44 0.14
CA THR A 46 -20.74 9.25 -0.70
C THR A 46 -21.18 9.71 -2.09
N ILE A 47 -20.45 9.30 -3.12
CA ILE A 47 -20.78 9.53 -4.52
C ILE A 47 -21.44 8.27 -5.07
N HIS A 48 -22.57 8.44 -5.76
CA HIS A 48 -23.34 7.34 -6.34
C HIS A 48 -23.26 7.35 -7.86
N PHE A 49 -23.08 6.18 -8.46
CA PHE A 49 -23.09 5.98 -9.91
C PHE A 49 -24.19 5.00 -10.28
N ALA A 50 -24.97 5.34 -11.28
CA ALA A 50 -26.02 4.42 -11.75
C ALA A 50 -25.39 3.10 -12.24
N SER A 51 -25.88 1.96 -11.75
CA SER A 51 -25.50 0.67 -12.29
C SER A 51 -25.98 0.52 -13.73
N THR A 52 -25.22 -0.19 -14.56
CA THR A 52 -25.63 -0.58 -15.92
C THR A 52 -26.49 -1.85 -15.93
N THR A 53 -26.50 -2.60 -14.83
CA THR A 53 -27.31 -3.82 -14.66
C THR A 53 -28.71 -3.44 -14.18
N ALA A 54 -29.73 -3.81 -14.93
CA ALA A 54 -31.12 -3.53 -14.58
C ALA A 54 -31.48 -4.12 -13.21
N GLY A 55 -32.04 -3.29 -12.34
CA GLY A 55 -32.44 -3.69 -10.98
C GLY A 55 -31.29 -3.73 -9.96
N SER A 56 -30.06 -3.53 -10.38
CA SER A 56 -28.95 -3.36 -9.45
C SER A 56 -29.00 -1.98 -8.78
N PRO A 57 -28.58 -1.87 -7.53
CA PRO A 57 -28.47 -0.60 -6.84
C PRO A 57 -27.32 0.24 -7.41
N ASP A 58 -27.33 1.54 -7.09
CA ASP A 58 -26.21 2.42 -7.44
C ASP A 58 -24.90 1.95 -6.82
N GLU A 59 -23.81 2.06 -7.58
CA GLU A 59 -22.48 1.89 -7.02
C GLU A 59 -22.11 3.08 -6.15
N THR A 60 -21.26 2.87 -5.17
CA THR A 60 -20.86 3.89 -4.22
C THR A 60 -19.35 4.08 -4.20
N CYS A 61 -18.92 5.35 -4.05
CA CYS A 61 -17.56 5.72 -3.71
C CYS A 61 -17.59 6.63 -2.49
N VAL A 62 -16.83 6.28 -1.45
CA VAL A 62 -16.84 7.01 -0.18
C VAL A 62 -15.60 7.87 -0.08
N ILE A 63 -15.77 9.20 -0.06
CA ILE A 63 -14.72 10.16 0.28
C ILE A 63 -14.56 10.13 1.80
N PRO A 64 -13.41 9.70 2.36
CA PRO A 64 -13.28 9.45 3.79
C PRO A 64 -13.28 10.74 4.62
N LYS A 65 -13.60 10.61 5.89
CA LYS A 65 -13.32 11.65 6.89
C LYS A 65 -11.83 11.66 7.18
N HIS A 66 -11.30 12.85 7.48
CA HIS A 66 -9.97 13.01 8.05
C HIS A 66 -10.10 13.18 9.55
N ALA A 67 -9.50 12.27 10.33
CA ALA A 67 -9.51 12.40 11.79
C ALA A 67 -8.60 13.55 12.22
N ALA A 68 -9.03 14.30 13.22
CA ALA A 68 -8.21 15.34 13.82
C ALA A 68 -6.93 14.75 14.43
N GLY A 69 -5.81 15.44 14.28
CA GLY A 69 -4.51 15.00 14.76
C GLY A 69 -3.75 14.06 13.82
N LEU A 70 -4.33 13.62 12.70
CA LEU A 70 -3.64 12.87 11.66
C LEU A 70 -3.06 13.82 10.59
N ASP A 71 -1.90 13.50 10.05
CA ASP A 71 -1.14 14.32 9.09
C ASP A 71 -1.55 14.00 7.64
N TYR A 72 -2.74 14.45 7.23
CA TYR A 72 -3.16 14.34 5.83
C TYR A 72 -2.44 15.39 4.98
N ALA A 73 -1.82 14.95 3.90
CA ALA A 73 -1.18 15.83 2.95
C ALA A 73 -2.24 16.68 2.20
N LYS A 74 -1.86 17.88 1.77
CA LYS A 74 -2.75 18.77 1.00
C LYS A 74 -3.35 18.08 -0.24
N GLY A 75 -2.61 17.17 -0.88
CA GLY A 75 -3.07 16.43 -2.06
C GLY A 75 -3.99 15.25 -1.77
N ASP A 76 -4.08 14.79 -0.51
CA ASP A 76 -4.88 13.59 -0.18
C ASP A 76 -6.36 13.78 -0.53
N ALA A 77 -6.95 14.92 -0.17
CA ALA A 77 -8.34 15.22 -0.49
C ALA A 77 -8.62 15.36 -1.99
N ASP A 78 -7.64 15.82 -2.77
CA ASP A 78 -7.74 15.89 -4.24
C ASP A 78 -7.65 14.50 -4.86
N ASP A 79 -6.74 13.66 -4.36
CA ASP A 79 -6.60 12.25 -4.77
C ASP A 79 -7.89 11.45 -4.46
N GLU A 80 -8.46 11.61 -3.26
CA GLU A 80 -9.72 10.96 -2.85
C GLU A 80 -10.90 11.37 -3.74
N LYS A 81 -11.02 12.66 -4.05
CA LYS A 81 -12.05 13.18 -4.97
C LYS A 81 -11.83 12.65 -6.39
N SER A 82 -10.57 12.60 -6.86
CA SER A 82 -10.23 12.04 -8.16
C SER A 82 -10.60 10.56 -8.24
N LEU A 83 -10.29 9.75 -7.23
CA LEU A 83 -10.71 8.35 -7.16
C LEU A 83 -12.24 8.21 -7.25
N CYS A 84 -12.98 9.09 -6.57
CA CYS A 84 -14.44 9.08 -6.59
C CYS A 84 -15.07 9.81 -7.80
N SER A 85 -14.26 10.36 -8.72
CA SER A 85 -14.75 10.87 -10.01
C SER A 85 -14.76 9.81 -11.12
N TYR A 86 -14.05 8.69 -10.95
CA TYR A 86 -13.88 7.68 -11.99
C TYR A 86 -15.19 6.97 -12.30
N SER A 87 -15.65 7.17 -13.52
CA SER A 87 -16.82 6.49 -14.09
C SER A 87 -16.39 5.21 -14.80
N PHE A 88 -16.72 4.07 -14.20
CA PHE A 88 -16.32 2.77 -14.77
C PHE A 88 -17.09 2.37 -16.03
N TYR A 89 -18.30 2.90 -16.20
CA TYR A 89 -19.20 2.49 -17.28
C TYR A 89 -19.75 3.66 -18.11
N GLY A 90 -19.14 4.84 -18.03
CA GLY A 90 -19.60 6.03 -18.70
C GLY A 90 -20.82 6.72 -18.04
N THR A 91 -21.37 6.15 -16.96
CA THR A 91 -22.43 6.78 -16.18
C THR A 91 -21.83 7.89 -15.29
N GLY A 92 -22.47 9.05 -15.24
CA GLY A 92 -22.05 10.14 -14.37
C GLY A 92 -22.43 9.89 -12.90
N PRO A 93 -21.76 10.59 -11.96
CA PRO A 93 -22.21 10.64 -10.59
C PRO A 93 -23.60 11.30 -10.51
N LYS A 94 -24.41 10.87 -9.52
CA LYS A 94 -25.77 11.39 -9.30
C LYS A 94 -25.76 12.68 -8.51
N GLU A 95 -24.72 12.96 -7.73
CA GLU A 95 -24.57 14.16 -6.94
C GLU A 95 -24.30 15.36 -7.83
N ALA A 96 -25.13 16.41 -7.68
CA ALA A 96 -24.98 17.64 -8.45
C ALA A 96 -23.60 18.28 -8.19
N GLY A 97 -22.88 18.56 -9.28
CA GLY A 97 -21.55 19.17 -9.23
C GLY A 97 -20.40 18.23 -8.89
N ALA A 98 -20.65 16.93 -8.70
CA ALA A 98 -19.58 15.94 -8.59
C ALA A 98 -18.85 15.79 -9.92
N ALA A 99 -17.52 15.69 -9.86
CA ALA A 99 -16.68 15.51 -11.04
C ALA A 99 -16.90 14.12 -11.65
N LYS A 100 -16.80 14.04 -12.99
CA LYS A 100 -16.83 12.80 -13.75
C LYS A 100 -15.57 12.69 -14.59
N GLU A 101 -14.89 11.57 -14.50
CA GLU A 101 -13.78 11.21 -15.37
C GLU A 101 -14.04 9.79 -15.93
N ASP A 102 -14.16 9.69 -17.24
CA ASP A 102 -14.34 8.40 -17.91
C ASP A 102 -12.99 7.68 -17.96
N VAL A 103 -12.98 6.41 -17.58
CA VAL A 103 -11.77 5.59 -17.47
C VAL A 103 -11.96 4.25 -18.17
N ALA A 104 -10.86 3.60 -18.55
CA ALA A 104 -10.83 2.21 -18.95
C ALA A 104 -10.55 1.31 -17.74
N ILE A 105 -11.22 0.17 -17.67
CA ILE A 105 -11.08 -0.82 -16.60
C ILE A 105 -10.58 -2.14 -17.17
N CYS A 106 -9.43 -2.60 -16.71
CA CYS A 106 -8.81 -3.83 -17.19
C CYS A 106 -8.58 -4.84 -16.08
N PRO A 107 -8.73 -6.16 -16.32
CA PRO A 107 -8.33 -7.15 -15.35
C PRO A 107 -6.82 -7.09 -15.09
N LYS A 108 -6.42 -7.28 -13.85
CA LYS A 108 -5.01 -7.43 -13.47
C LYS A 108 -4.54 -8.85 -13.79
N LEU A 109 -3.62 -8.99 -14.74
CA LEU A 109 -3.25 -10.30 -15.31
C LEU A 109 -1.95 -10.88 -14.78
N SER A 110 -1.14 -10.11 -14.05
CA SER A 110 0.23 -10.48 -13.65
C SER A 110 0.42 -10.66 -12.14
N SER A 111 -0.67 -10.86 -11.38
CA SER A 111 -0.63 -10.90 -9.91
C SER A 111 -1.24 -12.19 -9.37
N THR A 112 -0.73 -12.65 -8.22
CA THR A 112 -1.38 -13.68 -7.40
C THR A 112 -2.67 -13.18 -6.75
N ASN A 113 -2.79 -11.85 -6.58
CA ASN A 113 -3.97 -11.19 -6.04
C ASN A 113 -4.70 -10.48 -7.19
N PRO A 114 -5.82 -11.02 -7.67
CA PRO A 114 -6.57 -10.43 -8.76
C PRO A 114 -7.16 -9.08 -8.33
N GLY A 115 -7.53 -8.28 -9.30
CA GLY A 115 -8.13 -6.96 -9.12
C GLY A 115 -8.37 -6.29 -10.46
N VAL A 116 -8.79 -5.04 -10.42
CA VAL A 116 -9.06 -4.25 -11.60
C VAL A 116 -8.11 -3.07 -11.65
N ASP A 117 -7.38 -2.93 -12.75
CA ASP A 117 -6.53 -1.77 -13.02
C ASP A 117 -7.35 -0.69 -13.74
N ILE A 118 -7.26 0.54 -13.27
CA ILE A 118 -7.97 1.70 -13.81
C ILE A 118 -6.99 2.51 -14.65
N HIS A 119 -7.34 2.78 -15.90
CA HIS A 119 -6.49 3.45 -16.87
C HIS A 119 -7.15 4.68 -17.48
N GLU A 120 -6.33 5.67 -17.85
CA GLU A 120 -6.72 6.77 -18.68
C GLU A 120 -7.16 6.27 -20.08
N LEU A 121 -8.16 6.91 -20.69
CA LEU A 121 -8.57 6.59 -22.05
C LEU A 121 -7.47 6.94 -23.05
N LEU A 122 -7.36 6.16 -24.12
CA LEU A 122 -6.55 6.55 -25.27
C LEU A 122 -7.14 7.83 -25.93
N PRO A 123 -6.30 8.75 -26.39
CA PRO A 123 -6.75 10.00 -26.97
C PRO A 123 -7.80 9.81 -28.08
N GLY A 124 -8.98 10.39 -27.90
CA GLY A 124 -10.08 10.33 -28.86
C GLY A 124 -10.77 8.96 -29.00
N LYS A 125 -10.52 8.03 -28.07
CA LYS A 125 -11.16 6.71 -28.06
C LYS A 125 -12.24 6.63 -26.98
N SER A 126 -13.24 5.78 -27.23
CA SER A 126 -14.20 5.38 -26.21
C SER A 126 -13.53 4.49 -25.15
N ARG A 127 -14.25 4.21 -24.06
CA ARG A 127 -13.84 3.24 -23.05
C ARG A 127 -13.65 1.86 -23.67
N GLU A 128 -14.66 1.38 -24.39
CA GLU A 128 -14.67 0.05 -25.03
C GLU A 128 -13.52 -0.12 -26.04
N ASP A 129 -13.26 0.92 -26.87
CA ASP A 129 -12.15 0.90 -27.83
C ASP A 129 -10.80 0.88 -27.09
N THR A 130 -10.69 1.63 -25.97
CA THR A 130 -9.48 1.65 -25.17
C THR A 130 -9.25 0.30 -24.51
N GLU A 131 -10.25 -0.25 -23.82
CA GLU A 131 -10.18 -1.57 -23.16
C GLU A 131 -9.80 -2.67 -24.13
N ALA A 132 -10.44 -2.71 -25.32
CA ALA A 132 -10.12 -3.68 -26.38
C ALA A 132 -8.66 -3.58 -26.86
N ALA A 133 -8.11 -2.36 -26.87
CA ALA A 133 -6.74 -2.11 -27.30
C ALA A 133 -5.69 -2.47 -26.23
N ILE A 134 -5.96 -2.18 -24.95
CA ILE A 134 -4.91 -2.22 -23.92
C ILE A 134 -5.01 -3.39 -22.93
N CYS A 135 -6.21 -3.92 -22.63
CA CYS A 135 -6.38 -4.86 -21.52
C CYS A 135 -5.62 -6.18 -21.70
N LYS A 136 -5.33 -6.58 -22.93
CA LYS A 136 -4.55 -7.79 -23.27
C LYS A 136 -3.04 -7.58 -23.22
N LEU A 137 -2.57 -6.34 -23.11
CA LEU A 137 -1.15 -6.01 -23.14
C LEU A 137 -0.54 -6.14 -21.76
N ALA A 138 0.70 -6.63 -21.70
CA ALA A 138 1.51 -6.64 -20.48
C ALA A 138 1.92 -5.21 -20.11
N ASP A 139 2.42 -4.45 -21.10
CA ASP A 139 2.77 -3.03 -20.97
C ASP A 139 1.70 -2.20 -21.66
N ARG A 140 0.86 -1.55 -20.88
CA ARG A 140 -0.26 -0.76 -21.38
C ARG A 140 0.18 0.66 -21.69
N PRO A 141 -0.08 1.21 -22.89
CA PRO A 141 0.42 2.52 -23.32
C PRO A 141 -0.36 3.70 -22.72
N THR A 142 -1.19 3.48 -21.72
CA THR A 142 -1.98 4.50 -21.02
C THR A 142 -1.51 4.68 -19.60
N LYS A 143 -1.81 5.83 -19.04
CA LYS A 143 -1.53 6.09 -17.62
C LYS A 143 -2.36 5.15 -16.75
N HIS A 144 -1.70 4.41 -15.88
CA HIS A 144 -2.32 3.62 -14.82
C HIS A 144 -2.70 4.57 -13.68
N LEU A 145 -3.99 4.80 -13.46
CA LEU A 145 -4.54 5.79 -12.52
C LEU A 145 -4.69 5.22 -11.12
N ALA A 146 -5.33 4.06 -11.02
CA ALA A 146 -5.69 3.44 -9.75
C ALA A 146 -5.80 1.92 -9.87
N LYS A 147 -5.86 1.25 -8.71
CA LYS A 147 -6.15 -0.19 -8.58
C LYS A 147 -7.36 -0.38 -7.68
N PHE A 148 -8.29 -1.18 -8.12
CA PHE A 148 -9.43 -1.63 -7.32
C PHE A 148 -9.21 -3.08 -6.91
N LYS A 149 -9.14 -3.34 -5.59
CA LYS A 149 -8.86 -4.65 -5.02
C LYS A 149 -9.84 -5.00 -3.92
N GLN A 150 -10.24 -6.26 -3.88
CA GLN A 150 -11.16 -6.86 -2.92
C GLN A 150 -10.43 -7.82 -1.99
N SER A 151 -11.13 -8.32 -0.97
CA SER A 151 -10.61 -9.32 -0.03
C SER A 151 -10.70 -10.72 -0.62
N ILE A 152 -9.74 -11.07 -1.48
CA ILE A 152 -9.64 -12.40 -2.10
C ILE A 152 -8.19 -12.86 -2.14
N THR A 153 -7.94 -14.15 -2.03
CA THR A 153 -6.58 -14.72 -1.93
C THR A 153 -5.81 -14.13 -0.74
N CYS A 154 -4.63 -13.57 -0.92
CA CYS A 154 -3.92 -12.83 0.12
C CYS A 154 -4.48 -11.42 0.34
N SER A 155 -5.13 -10.85 -0.66
CA SER A 155 -5.63 -9.47 -0.61
C SER A 155 -6.72 -9.30 0.45
N TYR A 156 -6.68 -8.16 1.17
CA TYR A 156 -7.61 -7.76 2.20
C TYR A 156 -7.89 -6.26 2.07
N ALA A 157 -9.10 -5.90 1.63
CA ALA A 157 -9.48 -4.52 1.33
C ALA A 157 -9.32 -3.56 2.52
N PRO A 158 -9.70 -3.94 3.76
CA PRO A 158 -9.44 -3.10 4.92
C PRO A 158 -7.95 -2.80 5.15
N SER A 159 -7.05 -3.72 4.78
CA SER A 159 -5.61 -3.47 4.87
C SER A 159 -5.17 -2.32 3.97
N ILE A 160 -5.63 -2.28 2.70
CA ILE A 160 -5.28 -1.22 1.74
C ILE A 160 -5.64 0.15 2.30
N ILE A 161 -6.90 0.29 2.76
CA ILE A 161 -7.43 1.55 3.28
C ILE A 161 -6.80 1.86 4.64
N GLY A 162 -6.63 0.84 5.49
CA GLY A 162 -6.01 0.96 6.80
C GLY A 162 -4.57 1.46 6.74
N TYR A 163 -3.76 0.98 5.78
CA TYR A 163 -2.40 1.50 5.56
C TYR A 163 -2.39 2.99 5.21
N TYR A 164 -3.35 3.44 4.38
CA TYR A 164 -3.47 4.86 4.05
C TYR A 164 -3.69 5.70 5.31
N HIS A 165 -4.70 5.41 6.10
CA HIS A 165 -5.00 6.17 7.31
C HIS A 165 -3.93 5.99 8.40
N LEU A 166 -3.36 4.80 8.54
CA LEU A 166 -2.28 4.54 9.50
C LEU A 166 -0.99 5.29 9.12
N SER A 167 -0.67 5.39 7.84
CA SER A 167 0.41 6.25 7.35
C SER A 167 0.21 7.70 7.82
N ARG A 168 -1.00 8.24 7.74
CA ARG A 168 -1.34 9.60 8.20
C ARG A 168 -1.28 9.72 9.73
N ALA A 169 -1.66 8.66 10.45
CA ALA A 169 -1.47 8.59 11.91
C ALA A 169 0.01 8.49 12.34
N LEU A 170 0.90 8.19 11.41
CA LEU A 170 2.35 8.14 11.61
C LEU A 170 3.09 9.26 10.85
N GLY A 171 2.40 10.37 10.54
CA GLY A 171 3.01 11.57 9.95
C GLY A 171 3.44 11.42 8.50
N GLY A 172 2.70 10.63 7.71
CA GLY A 172 2.97 10.36 6.30
C GLY A 172 3.98 9.24 6.06
N ALA A 173 4.24 8.40 7.08
CA ALA A 173 5.20 7.30 6.99
C ALA A 173 4.94 6.39 5.79
N GLY A 174 6.01 5.97 5.09
CA GLY A 174 5.97 5.04 3.97
C GLY A 174 5.41 5.60 2.67
N ASP A 175 5.06 6.89 2.59
CA ASP A 175 4.47 7.54 1.39
C ASP A 175 3.30 6.74 0.78
N VAL A 176 2.42 6.21 1.65
CA VAL A 176 1.26 5.41 1.23
C VAL A 176 0.27 6.30 0.48
N LYS A 177 -0.15 5.89 -0.71
CA LYS A 177 -1.08 6.64 -1.55
C LYS A 177 -2.51 6.58 -1.03
N ALA A 178 -3.29 7.62 -1.32
CA ALA A 178 -4.69 7.72 -0.94
C ALA A 178 -5.49 6.51 -1.45
N ALA A 179 -6.44 6.07 -0.63
CA ALA A 179 -7.33 4.97 -0.95
C ALA A 179 -8.73 5.27 -0.41
N VAL A 180 -9.76 4.85 -1.16
CA VAL A 180 -11.16 5.05 -0.82
C VAL A 180 -11.93 3.73 -0.88
N ILE A 181 -13.07 3.65 -0.20
CA ILE A 181 -14.00 2.55 -0.33
C ILE A 181 -14.77 2.72 -1.64
N ARG A 182 -14.79 1.69 -2.49
CA ARG A 182 -15.55 1.67 -3.73
C ARG A 182 -16.34 0.39 -3.85
N THR A 183 -17.54 0.46 -4.44
CA THR A 183 -18.29 -0.72 -4.89
C THR A 183 -18.28 -0.82 -6.41
N MET A 184 -18.56 -2.00 -6.93
CA MET A 184 -18.71 -2.31 -8.35
C MET A 184 -19.89 -3.28 -8.53
N ASP A 185 -20.69 -3.07 -9.56
CA ASP A 185 -21.79 -3.95 -9.91
C ASP A 185 -21.29 -5.39 -10.15
N LEU A 186 -21.99 -6.37 -9.57
CA LEU A 186 -21.58 -7.78 -9.68
C LEU A 186 -21.68 -8.29 -11.13
N GLY A 187 -22.67 -7.82 -11.90
CA GLY A 187 -22.83 -8.19 -13.32
C GLY A 187 -21.67 -7.68 -14.17
N GLU A 188 -21.20 -6.47 -13.90
CA GLU A 188 -20.04 -5.90 -14.58
C GLU A 188 -18.74 -6.61 -14.18
N HIS A 189 -18.55 -6.90 -12.89
CA HIS A 189 -17.36 -7.63 -12.46
C HIS A 189 -17.28 -9.04 -13.03
N LYS A 190 -18.42 -9.72 -13.21
CA LYS A 190 -18.47 -11.01 -13.93
C LYS A 190 -17.98 -10.91 -15.38
N LYS A 191 -18.20 -9.80 -16.07
CA LYS A 191 -17.66 -9.57 -17.44
C LYS A 191 -16.14 -9.44 -17.38
N ILE A 192 -15.61 -8.68 -16.41
CA ILE A 192 -14.15 -8.54 -16.19
C ILE A 192 -13.51 -9.89 -15.87
N THR A 193 -14.15 -10.69 -15.00
CA THR A 193 -13.69 -12.05 -14.68
C THR A 193 -13.66 -12.95 -15.91
N ALA A 194 -14.69 -12.89 -16.76
CA ALA A 194 -14.75 -13.66 -18.00
C ALA A 194 -13.65 -13.24 -18.98
N GLU A 195 -13.42 -11.94 -19.13
CA GLU A 195 -12.35 -11.39 -19.97
C GLU A 195 -10.97 -11.82 -19.47
N ALA A 196 -10.70 -11.70 -18.15
CA ALA A 196 -9.45 -12.14 -17.54
C ALA A 196 -9.16 -13.61 -17.86
N LEU A 197 -10.15 -14.50 -17.68
CA LEU A 197 -10.01 -15.93 -17.95
C LEU A 197 -9.83 -16.21 -19.44
N GLN A 198 -10.46 -15.44 -20.35
CA GLN A 198 -10.26 -15.54 -21.78
C GLN A 198 -8.82 -15.16 -22.16
N ILE A 199 -8.29 -14.06 -21.63
CA ILE A 199 -6.91 -13.64 -21.89
C ILE A 199 -5.91 -14.66 -21.36
N LEU A 200 -6.18 -15.23 -20.17
CA LEU A 200 -5.32 -16.23 -19.52
C LEU A 200 -5.55 -17.67 -20.04
N ALA A 201 -6.39 -17.90 -21.04
CA ALA A 201 -6.76 -19.24 -21.50
C ALA A 201 -5.55 -20.08 -21.92
N GLY A 202 -4.53 -19.47 -22.52
CA GLY A 202 -3.29 -20.15 -22.92
C GLY A 202 -2.31 -20.45 -21.81
N GLN A 203 -2.55 -19.97 -20.58
CA GLN A 203 -1.71 -20.28 -19.43
C GLN A 203 -2.10 -21.62 -18.80
N ALA A 204 -1.14 -22.27 -18.13
CA ALA A 204 -1.40 -23.48 -17.35
C ALA A 204 -2.47 -23.22 -16.28
N ASP A 205 -3.35 -24.21 -16.02
CA ASP A 205 -4.43 -24.07 -15.01
C ASP A 205 -3.89 -23.85 -13.60
N SER A 206 -2.65 -24.24 -13.33
CA SER A 206 -1.94 -24.00 -12.09
C SER A 206 -1.25 -22.64 -12.01
N SER A 207 -1.31 -21.80 -13.06
CA SER A 207 -0.72 -20.47 -13.00
C SER A 207 -1.49 -19.60 -11.99
N TYR A 208 -0.76 -18.93 -11.10
CA TYR A 208 -1.37 -18.14 -10.02
C TYR A 208 -2.40 -17.12 -10.50
N PRO A 209 -2.16 -16.30 -11.54
CA PRO A 209 -3.18 -15.36 -12.02
C PRO A 209 -4.47 -16.06 -12.43
N LYS A 210 -4.36 -17.20 -13.17
CA LYS A 210 -5.52 -17.94 -13.66
C LYS A 210 -6.31 -18.57 -12.50
N VAL A 211 -5.62 -19.21 -11.53
CA VAL A 211 -6.24 -19.78 -10.32
C VAL A 211 -7.04 -18.70 -9.57
N SER A 212 -6.45 -17.53 -9.39
CA SER A 212 -7.10 -16.43 -8.66
C SER A 212 -8.36 -15.91 -9.35
N TRP A 213 -8.37 -15.80 -10.68
CA TRP A 213 -9.56 -15.43 -11.44
C TRP A 213 -10.60 -16.55 -11.47
N ILE A 214 -10.20 -17.83 -11.44
CA ILE A 214 -11.12 -18.97 -11.27
C ILE A 214 -11.82 -18.89 -9.90
N GLN A 215 -11.11 -18.50 -8.86
CA GLN A 215 -11.69 -18.30 -7.53
C GLN A 215 -12.75 -17.19 -7.53
N TYR A 216 -12.51 -16.06 -8.22
CA TYR A 216 -13.56 -15.04 -8.42
C TYR A 216 -14.77 -15.62 -9.14
N LYS A 217 -14.57 -16.29 -10.28
CA LYS A 217 -15.67 -16.91 -11.04
C LYS A 217 -16.52 -17.84 -10.17
N SER A 218 -15.88 -18.64 -9.32
CA SER A 218 -16.58 -19.53 -8.39
C SER A 218 -17.42 -18.74 -7.38
N SER A 219 -16.83 -17.71 -6.75
CA SER A 219 -17.52 -16.87 -5.76
C SER A 219 -18.69 -16.09 -6.36
N GLU A 220 -18.51 -15.52 -7.55
CA GLU A 220 -19.53 -14.77 -8.29
C GLU A 220 -20.69 -15.63 -8.78
N SER A 221 -20.44 -16.93 -9.04
CA SER A 221 -21.46 -17.86 -9.49
C SER A 221 -22.47 -18.17 -8.39
N ASN A 222 -22.07 -18.17 -7.13
CA ASN A 222 -22.92 -18.37 -5.98
C ASN A 222 -22.45 -17.51 -4.78
N PRO A 223 -22.74 -16.18 -4.80
CA PRO A 223 -22.28 -15.27 -3.76
C PRO A 223 -22.66 -15.70 -2.35
N ALA A 224 -23.89 -16.17 -2.16
CA ALA A 224 -24.42 -16.55 -0.84
C ALA A 224 -23.70 -17.76 -0.22
N ALA A 225 -23.19 -18.67 -1.05
CA ALA A 225 -22.44 -19.84 -0.61
C ALA A 225 -20.91 -19.63 -0.68
N SER A 226 -20.46 -18.46 -1.08
CA SER A 226 -19.02 -18.15 -1.12
C SER A 226 -18.45 -18.07 0.29
N ARG A 227 -17.34 -18.75 0.54
CA ARG A 227 -16.61 -18.67 1.83
C ARG A 227 -16.04 -17.28 2.11
N VAL A 228 -15.81 -16.49 1.08
CA VAL A 228 -15.28 -15.13 1.18
C VAL A 228 -16.34 -14.06 0.98
N LYS A 229 -17.65 -14.42 1.10
CA LYS A 229 -18.78 -13.53 0.82
C LYS A 229 -18.66 -12.18 1.52
N ASP A 230 -18.36 -12.20 2.80
CA ASP A 230 -18.36 -11.01 3.66
C ASP A 230 -17.15 -10.10 3.40
N GLY A 231 -16.09 -10.63 2.80
CA GLY A 231 -14.92 -9.85 2.40
C GLY A 231 -14.97 -9.29 0.98
N ILE A 232 -15.90 -9.77 0.14
CA ILE A 232 -15.98 -9.39 -1.28
C ILE A 232 -17.31 -8.70 -1.60
N PHE A 233 -18.44 -9.22 -1.09
CA PHE A 233 -19.76 -8.76 -1.48
C PHE A 233 -20.36 -7.80 -0.45
N THR A 234 -21.14 -6.85 -0.93
CA THR A 234 -22.03 -6.06 -0.08
C THR A 234 -23.05 -6.97 0.61
N ASN A 235 -23.65 -6.51 1.72
CA ASN A 235 -24.61 -7.27 2.51
C ASN A 235 -25.82 -7.83 1.70
N ASP A 236 -26.20 -7.17 0.61
CA ASP A 236 -27.26 -7.59 -0.30
C ASP A 236 -26.77 -8.51 -1.44
N LEU A 237 -25.49 -8.80 -1.52
CA LEU A 237 -24.83 -9.64 -2.51
C LEU A 237 -24.97 -9.17 -3.98
N LEU A 238 -25.36 -7.91 -4.20
CA LEU A 238 -25.58 -7.35 -5.53
C LEU A 238 -24.35 -6.62 -6.09
N GLN A 239 -23.43 -6.25 -5.23
CA GLN A 239 -22.17 -5.58 -5.62
C GLN A 239 -20.97 -6.24 -4.92
N ILE A 240 -19.82 -6.08 -5.50
CA ILE A 240 -18.54 -6.30 -4.81
C ILE A 240 -18.04 -4.98 -4.27
N TYR A 241 -17.23 -5.03 -3.21
CA TYR A 241 -16.58 -3.85 -2.65
C TYR A 241 -15.08 -4.06 -2.43
N GLY A 242 -14.35 -2.97 -2.34
CA GLY A 242 -12.92 -3.03 -2.12
C GLY A 242 -12.28 -1.65 -1.90
N GLY A 243 -10.97 -1.66 -1.79
CA GLY A 243 -10.15 -0.45 -1.78
C GLY A 243 -9.82 -0.02 -3.21
N LEU A 244 -10.18 1.20 -3.57
CA LEU A 244 -9.70 1.88 -4.77
C LEU A 244 -8.54 2.79 -4.35
N GLN A 245 -7.33 2.50 -4.82
CA GLN A 245 -6.11 3.17 -4.41
C GLN A 245 -5.41 3.83 -5.60
N VAL A 246 -4.93 5.05 -5.41
CA VAL A 246 -4.09 5.77 -6.40
C VAL A 246 -2.86 4.92 -6.75
N ASN A 247 -2.58 4.78 -8.04
CA ASN A 247 -1.35 4.15 -8.50
C ASN A 247 -0.20 5.17 -8.49
N ALA A 248 0.92 4.83 -7.86
CA ALA A 248 2.11 5.66 -7.88
C ALA A 248 2.74 5.65 -9.28
N ARG A 249 3.11 6.83 -9.77
CA ARG A 249 3.77 6.97 -11.08
C ARG A 249 5.28 6.90 -10.96
N GLY A 250 5.93 6.24 -11.93
CA GLY A 250 7.40 6.18 -12.00
C GLY A 250 8.02 5.35 -10.90
N GLU A 251 7.25 4.45 -10.32
CA GLU A 251 7.76 3.48 -9.35
C GLU A 251 8.50 2.34 -10.05
N GLU A 252 9.60 1.94 -9.46
CA GLU A 252 10.37 0.78 -9.89
C GLU A 252 10.61 -0.18 -8.71
N LYS A 253 10.99 -1.43 -8.99
CA LYS A 253 11.44 -2.31 -7.93
C LYS A 253 12.76 -1.80 -7.36
N TYR A 254 12.82 -1.63 -6.04
CA TYR A 254 14.03 -1.19 -5.35
C TYR A 254 15.07 -2.32 -5.35
N SER A 255 15.81 -2.42 -6.44
CA SER A 255 16.68 -3.56 -6.75
C SER A 255 17.75 -3.83 -5.68
N GLU A 256 18.21 -2.80 -4.97
CA GLU A 256 19.26 -2.90 -3.96
C GLU A 256 18.80 -3.62 -2.68
N ILE A 257 17.50 -3.50 -2.33
CA ILE A 257 16.92 -4.10 -1.10
C ILE A 257 15.85 -5.15 -1.38
N ASN A 258 15.47 -5.34 -2.65
CA ASN A 258 14.41 -6.23 -3.10
C ASN A 258 14.97 -7.41 -3.91
N LYS A 259 15.99 -8.09 -3.39
CA LYS A 259 16.63 -9.20 -4.10
C LYS A 259 15.88 -10.50 -3.84
N ASN A 260 15.34 -11.10 -4.90
CA ASN A 260 14.90 -12.49 -4.89
C ASN A 260 16.08 -13.41 -5.25
N ALA A 261 16.60 -14.13 -4.28
CA ALA A 261 17.51 -15.25 -4.54
C ALA A 261 16.71 -16.54 -4.41
N GLY A 262 16.42 -17.20 -5.52
CA GLY A 262 15.53 -18.37 -5.58
C GLY A 262 15.72 -19.34 -4.42
N GLY A 263 14.63 -19.73 -3.77
CA GLY A 263 14.61 -20.69 -2.66
C GLY A 263 15.01 -20.14 -1.28
N THR A 264 15.41 -18.88 -1.16
CA THR A 264 15.73 -18.26 0.13
C THR A 264 14.58 -17.32 0.56
N ASP A 265 14.20 -17.37 1.83
CA ASP A 265 13.20 -16.47 2.40
C ASP A 265 13.56 -14.99 2.12
N PRO A 266 12.69 -14.22 1.43
CA PRO A 266 12.96 -12.84 1.06
C PRO A 266 13.26 -11.93 2.27
N SER A 267 12.66 -12.19 3.43
CA SER A 267 12.94 -11.43 4.66
C SER A 267 14.37 -11.64 5.15
N SER A 268 14.88 -12.86 5.03
CA SER A 268 16.28 -13.18 5.36
C SER A 268 17.27 -12.51 4.42
N ILE A 269 16.91 -12.35 3.12
CA ILE A 269 17.73 -11.63 2.15
C ILE A 269 17.74 -10.14 2.50
N PHE A 270 16.56 -9.55 2.73
CA PHE A 270 16.41 -8.16 3.12
C PHE A 270 17.28 -7.81 4.34
N ARG A 271 17.24 -8.64 5.38
CA ARG A 271 18.03 -8.43 6.62
C ARG A 271 19.55 -8.43 6.41
N ARG A 272 20.06 -8.98 5.29
CA ARG A 272 21.49 -8.97 4.95
C ARG A 272 21.89 -7.78 4.06
N THR A 273 20.95 -6.95 3.65
CA THR A 273 21.26 -5.78 2.84
C THR A 273 22.03 -4.74 3.64
N PRO A 274 22.98 -4.01 3.04
CA PRO A 274 23.68 -2.93 3.71
C PRO A 274 22.73 -1.88 4.29
N GLN A 275 21.61 -1.61 3.61
CA GLN A 275 20.61 -0.63 4.02
C GLN A 275 19.93 -1.04 5.33
N TYR A 276 19.50 -2.31 5.47
CA TYR A 276 18.97 -2.80 6.74
C TYR A 276 20.04 -2.84 7.82
N GLN A 277 21.27 -3.26 7.50
CA GLN A 277 22.37 -3.29 8.45
C GLN A 277 22.70 -1.90 9.01
N ASN A 278 22.56 -0.84 8.22
CA ASN A 278 22.69 0.54 8.69
C ASN A 278 21.60 0.89 9.73
N VAL A 279 20.36 0.46 9.53
CA VAL A 279 19.25 0.75 10.48
C VAL A 279 19.47 0.09 11.84
N ILE A 280 20.17 -1.04 11.89
CA ILE A 280 20.45 -1.79 13.12
C ILE A 280 21.86 -1.55 13.68
N ASP A 281 22.66 -0.68 13.08
CA ASP A 281 23.99 -0.31 13.57
C ASP A 281 23.88 0.53 14.86
N ALA A 282 24.65 0.21 15.87
CA ALA A 282 24.60 0.93 17.15
C ALA A 282 25.34 2.28 17.15
N ARG A 283 26.09 2.60 16.09
CA ARG A 283 26.85 3.85 16.00
C ARG A 283 25.91 5.02 15.67
N PRO A 284 26.11 6.22 16.25
CA PRO A 284 25.34 7.40 15.87
C PRO A 284 25.50 7.73 14.38
N LEU A 285 24.43 8.21 13.74
CA LEU A 285 24.40 8.56 12.30
C LEU A 285 25.58 9.47 11.93
N ALA A 286 25.92 10.43 12.76
CA ALA A 286 27.04 11.35 12.53
C ALA A 286 28.43 10.68 12.43
N SER A 287 28.58 9.45 12.94
CA SER A 287 29.82 8.66 12.77
C SER A 287 29.77 7.71 11.58
N MET A 288 28.59 7.48 11.02
CA MET A 288 28.37 6.60 9.86
C MET A 288 28.41 7.36 8.53
N VAL A 289 27.90 8.59 8.53
CA VAL A 289 27.68 9.38 7.32
C VAL A 289 28.19 10.81 7.49
N LYS A 290 28.85 11.34 6.45
CA LYS A 290 29.31 12.75 6.45
C LYS A 290 28.12 13.71 6.40
N ARG A 291 28.30 14.91 6.95
CA ARG A 291 27.29 15.97 7.04
C ARG A 291 27.23 16.85 5.79
N ASP A 292 27.28 16.25 4.61
CA ASP A 292 27.03 16.92 3.34
C ASP A 292 25.94 16.18 2.56
N LEU A 293 25.16 16.91 1.76
CA LEU A 293 23.99 16.36 1.08
C LEU A 293 24.34 15.17 0.17
N ALA A 294 25.45 15.26 -0.56
CA ALA A 294 25.85 14.21 -1.51
C ALA A 294 26.17 12.88 -0.81
N SER A 295 26.78 12.94 0.37
CA SER A 295 27.10 11.75 1.19
C SER A 295 25.90 11.24 1.99
N ALA A 296 25.03 12.14 2.50
CA ALA A 296 24.01 11.81 3.48
C ALA A 296 22.67 11.42 2.87
N ALA A 297 22.23 12.07 1.80
CA ALA A 297 20.82 12.01 1.37
C ALA A 297 20.32 10.59 1.15
N GLN A 298 21.02 9.78 0.32
CA GLN A 298 20.55 8.41 0.05
C GLN A 298 20.54 7.54 1.31
N THR A 299 21.57 7.63 2.15
CA THR A 299 21.68 6.77 3.34
C THR A 299 20.62 7.13 4.37
N VAL A 300 20.46 8.41 4.70
CA VAL A 300 19.49 8.85 5.70
C VAL A 300 18.06 8.59 5.24
N VAL A 301 17.74 8.87 3.97
CA VAL A 301 16.42 8.64 3.41
C VAL A 301 16.07 7.15 3.45
N VAL A 302 16.95 6.25 3.00
CA VAL A 302 16.63 4.81 2.98
C VAL A 302 16.54 4.21 4.39
N MET A 303 17.37 4.65 5.34
CA MET A 303 17.25 4.22 6.73
C MET A 303 15.92 4.64 7.34
N LYS A 304 15.50 5.90 7.08
CA LYS A 304 14.20 6.40 7.50
C LYS A 304 13.06 5.59 6.87
N ASP A 305 13.07 5.41 5.55
CA ASP A 305 12.05 4.66 4.81
C ASP A 305 11.94 3.20 5.31
N ILE A 306 13.06 2.54 5.64
CA ILE A 306 13.06 1.18 6.22
C ILE A 306 12.42 1.19 7.61
N SER A 307 12.76 2.14 8.48
CA SER A 307 12.16 2.21 9.82
C SER A 307 10.65 2.48 9.76
N GLU A 308 10.19 3.30 8.82
CA GLU A 308 8.78 3.57 8.55
C GLU A 308 8.05 2.33 8.03
N MET A 309 8.62 1.63 7.05
CA MET A 309 8.09 0.39 6.48
C MET A 309 7.94 -0.69 7.56
N LEU A 310 9.00 -0.95 8.33
CA LEU A 310 8.97 -1.97 9.38
C LEU A 310 7.92 -1.65 10.46
N THR A 311 7.75 -0.37 10.80
CA THR A 311 6.72 0.09 11.74
C THR A 311 5.32 -0.19 11.22
N LEU A 312 5.01 0.25 9.99
CA LEU A 312 3.70 0.03 9.36
C LEU A 312 3.39 -1.46 9.18
N ASP A 313 4.35 -2.24 8.69
CA ASP A 313 4.19 -3.67 8.45
C ASP A 313 4.04 -4.48 9.75
N TYR A 314 4.72 -4.06 10.83
CA TYR A 314 4.52 -4.64 12.16
C TYR A 314 3.11 -4.38 12.69
N LEU A 315 2.63 -3.14 12.56
CA LEU A 315 1.31 -2.74 13.05
C LEU A 315 0.19 -3.46 12.29
N MET A 316 0.33 -3.59 10.97
CA MET A 316 -0.66 -4.19 10.08
C MET A 316 -0.51 -5.70 9.89
N SER A 317 0.46 -6.34 10.55
CA SER A 317 0.74 -7.78 10.36
C SER A 317 0.94 -8.17 8.90
N GLN A 318 1.80 -7.43 8.17
CA GLN A 318 2.06 -7.66 6.75
C GLN A 318 2.87 -8.93 6.53
N GLN A 319 2.39 -9.83 5.65
CA GLN A 319 3.10 -11.06 5.35
C GLN A 319 3.87 -11.05 4.02
N ASP A 320 3.56 -10.15 3.08
CA ASP A 320 4.09 -10.18 1.70
C ASP A 320 4.84 -8.90 1.29
N ARG A 321 5.56 -8.27 2.24
CA ARG A 321 6.36 -7.07 1.95
C ARG A 321 7.66 -7.38 1.24
N PHE A 322 8.39 -8.36 1.73
CA PHE A 322 9.74 -8.65 1.26
C PHE A 322 9.70 -9.31 -0.13
N GLY A 323 10.35 -8.67 -1.11
CA GLY A 323 10.21 -9.00 -2.53
C GLY A 323 9.29 -8.03 -3.31
N ASN A 324 8.52 -7.18 -2.61
CA ASN A 324 7.59 -6.18 -3.17
C ASN A 324 7.89 -4.74 -2.72
N ILE A 325 9.16 -4.42 -2.48
CA ILE A 325 9.60 -3.07 -2.11
C ILE A 325 9.89 -2.28 -3.39
N HIS A 326 9.37 -1.06 -3.47
CA HIS A 326 9.47 -0.17 -4.62
C HIS A 326 10.03 1.18 -4.22
N ASP A 327 10.61 1.89 -5.18
CA ASP A 327 11.12 3.24 -5.00
C ASP A 327 10.62 4.19 -6.11
N ILE A 328 10.76 5.47 -5.84
CA ILE A 328 10.65 6.56 -6.81
C ILE A 328 11.89 7.41 -6.67
N GLU A 329 12.49 7.81 -7.80
CA GLU A 329 13.66 8.68 -7.83
C GLU A 329 13.28 10.16 -7.68
N TYR A 330 14.00 10.85 -6.78
CA TYR A 330 13.87 12.28 -6.54
C TYR A 330 15.24 12.94 -6.60
N TYR A 331 15.29 14.17 -7.08
CA TYR A 331 16.40 15.09 -6.87
C TYR A 331 16.20 15.82 -5.55
N TYR A 332 17.12 15.63 -4.60
CA TYR A 332 17.19 16.37 -3.33
C TYR A 332 18.16 17.52 -3.48
N TYR A 333 17.81 18.70 -2.99
CA TYR A 333 18.61 19.89 -3.11
C TYR A 333 18.39 20.85 -1.93
N PRO A 334 19.38 21.72 -1.59
CA PRO A 334 19.19 22.75 -0.57
C PRO A 334 18.14 23.76 -1.04
N ASP A 335 17.14 24.05 -0.19
CA ASP A 335 16.19 25.13 -0.43
C ASP A 335 16.71 26.47 0.08
N THR A 336 16.01 27.53 -0.27
CA THR A 336 16.38 28.92 0.07
C THR A 336 16.32 29.23 1.56
N ASP A 337 15.54 28.47 2.33
CA ASP A 337 15.42 28.57 3.79
C ASP A 337 16.43 27.71 4.56
N GLY A 338 17.30 27.00 3.84
CA GLY A 338 18.31 26.10 4.39
C GLY A 338 17.81 24.68 4.69
N SER A 339 16.55 24.39 4.41
CA SER A 339 16.00 23.02 4.45
C SER A 339 16.37 22.23 3.19
N THR A 340 16.05 20.94 3.19
CA THR A 340 16.21 20.09 2.01
C THR A 340 14.88 19.92 1.29
N ALA A 341 14.79 20.44 0.07
CA ALA A 341 13.66 20.24 -0.83
C ALA A 341 13.90 19.04 -1.76
N LYS A 342 12.83 18.56 -2.41
CA LYS A 342 12.92 17.49 -3.41
C LYS A 342 11.97 17.72 -4.57
N VAL A 343 12.39 17.25 -5.77
CA VAL A 343 11.56 17.20 -6.97
C VAL A 343 11.66 15.81 -7.60
N LYS A 344 10.55 15.29 -8.14
CA LYS A 344 10.59 14.00 -8.82
C LYS A 344 11.50 14.04 -10.04
N LYS A 345 12.30 13.01 -10.25
CA LYS A 345 13.13 12.88 -11.44
C LYS A 345 12.27 12.85 -12.71
N SER A 346 11.12 12.17 -12.69
CA SER A 346 10.19 12.13 -13.82
C SER A 346 9.68 13.51 -14.26
N ASP A 347 9.42 14.42 -13.30
CA ASP A 347 8.97 15.78 -13.60
C ASP A 347 10.11 16.63 -14.24
N VAL A 348 11.36 16.30 -13.90
CA VAL A 348 12.54 16.94 -14.51
C VAL A 348 12.81 16.38 -15.90
N ASP A 349 12.73 15.06 -16.05
CA ASP A 349 12.99 14.38 -17.33
C ASP A 349 11.93 14.71 -18.39
N SER A 350 10.66 14.94 -17.98
CA SER A 350 9.59 15.42 -18.86
C SER A 350 9.72 16.91 -19.25
N GLY A 351 10.56 17.67 -18.54
CA GLY A 351 10.69 19.11 -18.71
C GLY A 351 9.64 19.94 -17.96
N ASP A 352 8.77 19.32 -17.16
CA ASP A 352 7.76 20.02 -16.36
C ASP A 352 8.40 20.88 -15.26
N LYS A 353 9.57 20.47 -14.78
CA LYS A 353 10.35 21.20 -13.77
C LYS A 353 11.83 21.23 -14.13
N PRO A 354 12.55 22.33 -13.84
CA PRO A 354 14.00 22.38 -14.02
C PRO A 354 14.71 21.49 -13.00
N LYS A 355 15.84 20.92 -13.38
CA LYS A 355 16.74 20.24 -12.43
C LYS A 355 17.40 21.30 -11.53
N PRO A 356 17.23 21.25 -10.20
CA PRO A 356 17.84 22.22 -9.30
C PRO A 356 19.37 22.10 -9.27
N ALA A 357 20.05 23.23 -9.05
CA ALA A 357 21.49 23.25 -8.88
C ALA A 357 21.93 22.50 -7.62
N GLY A 358 23.02 21.75 -7.69
CA GLY A 358 23.53 20.96 -6.56
C GLY A 358 22.66 19.77 -6.16
N ALA A 359 21.66 19.43 -6.97
CA ALA A 359 20.75 18.34 -6.65
C ALA A 359 21.41 16.97 -6.74
N VAL A 360 21.11 16.12 -5.75
CA VAL A 360 21.55 14.74 -5.62
C VAL A 360 20.37 13.81 -5.92
N LEU A 361 20.59 12.81 -6.77
CA LEU A 361 19.57 11.80 -7.06
C LEU A 361 19.46 10.80 -5.90
N VAL A 362 18.24 10.58 -5.41
CA VAL A 362 17.92 9.73 -4.26
C VAL A 362 16.74 8.84 -4.60
N LYS A 363 16.87 7.55 -4.36
CA LYS A 363 15.77 6.59 -4.37
C LYS A 363 15.04 6.65 -3.03
N LYS A 364 13.76 7.02 -3.07
CA LYS A 364 12.88 7.06 -1.91
C LYS A 364 11.88 5.91 -2.01
N MET A 365 11.78 5.10 -0.96
CA MET A 365 10.81 4.01 -0.89
C MET A 365 9.38 4.53 -0.96
N ILE A 366 8.52 3.77 -1.63
CA ILE A 366 7.08 3.94 -1.62
C ILE A 366 6.42 2.63 -1.24
N MET A 367 5.51 2.68 -0.27
CA MET A 367 4.78 1.50 0.14
C MET A 367 3.54 1.30 -0.73
N LYS A 368 3.58 0.26 -1.53
CA LYS A 368 2.46 -0.27 -2.32
C LYS A 368 2.27 -1.76 -2.01
N ASP A 369 1.27 -2.39 -2.63
CA ASP A 369 0.89 -3.78 -2.37
C ASP A 369 0.66 -4.05 -0.87
N ASN A 370 -0.12 -3.14 -0.26
CA ASN A 370 -0.45 -3.13 1.16
C ASN A 370 -1.65 -4.04 1.51
N ASP A 371 -2.01 -4.93 0.61
CA ASP A 371 -3.22 -5.73 0.67
C ASP A 371 -3.05 -7.07 1.40
N CYS A 372 -1.82 -7.48 1.74
CA CYS A 372 -1.56 -8.72 2.50
C CYS A 372 -1.28 -8.48 3.99
N GLY A 373 -1.86 -7.43 4.59
CA GLY A 373 -1.90 -7.20 6.03
C GLY A 373 -3.24 -7.66 6.65
N GLY A 374 -3.28 -7.80 7.96
CA GLY A 374 -4.52 -8.11 8.70
C GLY A 374 -4.37 -9.19 9.76
N PRO A 375 -5.41 -9.45 10.57
CA PRO A 375 -5.33 -10.29 11.76
C PRO A 375 -5.06 -11.78 11.45
N ALA A 376 -5.49 -12.25 10.29
CA ALA A 376 -5.26 -13.63 9.84
C ALA A 376 -3.93 -13.81 9.08
N LYS A 377 -3.07 -12.77 9.05
CA LYS A 377 -1.82 -12.81 8.30
C LYS A 377 -0.61 -13.03 9.21
N THR A 378 0.43 -13.65 8.64
CA THR A 378 1.71 -13.83 9.34
C THR A 378 2.43 -12.49 9.47
N ASN A 379 2.66 -12.03 10.68
CA ASN A 379 3.44 -10.82 10.92
C ASN A 379 4.95 -11.13 10.77
N VAL A 380 5.47 -11.00 9.56
CA VAL A 380 6.86 -11.35 9.25
C VAL A 380 7.85 -10.47 10.02
N VAL A 381 7.58 -9.18 10.14
CA VAL A 381 8.44 -8.22 10.88
C VAL A 381 8.52 -8.58 12.35
N LYS A 382 7.38 -8.93 12.97
CA LYS A 382 7.29 -9.35 14.37
C LYS A 382 8.01 -10.68 14.61
N ASN A 383 7.71 -11.68 13.77
CA ASN A 383 8.27 -13.02 13.91
C ASN A 383 9.79 -13.04 13.71
N ALA A 384 10.32 -12.15 12.86
CA ALA A 384 11.76 -11.98 12.66
C ALA A 384 12.44 -11.06 13.70
N GLY A 385 11.69 -10.51 14.66
CA GLY A 385 12.21 -9.61 15.70
C GLY A 385 12.82 -8.32 15.16
N MET A 386 12.37 -7.83 13.99
CA MET A 386 13.04 -6.71 13.31
C MET A 386 12.88 -5.40 14.09
N ILE A 387 11.73 -5.17 14.73
CA ILE A 387 11.50 -3.96 15.55
C ILE A 387 12.46 -3.92 16.74
N ASP A 388 12.76 -5.06 17.36
CA ASP A 388 13.67 -5.13 18.50
C ASP A 388 15.14 -4.82 18.11
N GLN A 389 15.46 -4.91 16.82
CA GLN A 389 16.80 -4.67 16.26
C GLN A 389 17.01 -3.23 15.79
N ILE A 390 15.95 -2.44 15.55
CA ILE A 390 16.07 -1.04 15.09
C ILE A 390 16.91 -0.23 16.09
N ARG A 391 17.88 0.53 15.58
CA ARG A 391 18.75 1.44 16.34
C ARG A 391 18.59 2.89 15.92
N HIS A 392 17.96 3.14 14.77
CA HIS A 392 17.77 4.48 14.22
C HIS A 392 16.32 4.69 13.81
N MET A 393 15.76 5.81 14.19
CA MET A 393 14.38 6.23 13.84
C MET A 393 14.31 7.75 13.72
N SER A 394 13.35 8.28 12.95
CA SER A 394 13.12 9.71 12.96
C SER A 394 12.38 10.13 14.25
N PRO A 395 12.71 11.30 14.84
CA PRO A 395 12.00 11.81 16.02
C PRO A 395 10.49 11.89 15.80
N LYS A 396 10.07 12.36 14.62
CA LYS A 396 8.64 12.49 14.26
C LYS A 396 7.95 11.13 14.26
N LEU A 397 8.50 10.11 13.59
CA LEU A 397 7.89 8.77 13.58
C LEU A 397 7.76 8.21 14.99
N TYR A 398 8.82 8.33 15.80
CA TYR A 398 8.81 7.85 17.18
C TYR A 398 7.71 8.53 18.01
N SER A 399 7.65 9.85 17.99
CA SER A 399 6.65 10.63 18.72
C SER A 399 5.23 10.25 18.31
N ASN A 400 4.98 10.10 17.00
CA ASN A 400 3.69 9.69 16.46
C ASN A 400 3.29 8.26 16.89
N ILE A 401 4.25 7.33 17.01
CA ILE A 401 3.98 5.97 17.53
C ILE A 401 3.52 6.05 18.99
N GLN A 402 4.20 6.84 19.82
CA GLN A 402 3.84 7.01 21.24
C GLN A 402 2.46 7.67 21.37
N TRP A 403 2.20 8.72 20.59
CA TRP A 403 0.89 9.36 20.54
C TRP A 403 -0.23 8.39 20.11
N LEU A 404 0.00 7.64 19.03
CA LEU A 404 -0.98 6.68 18.52
C LEU A 404 -1.28 5.60 19.57
N ALA A 405 -0.27 5.07 20.25
CA ALA A 405 -0.45 4.08 21.32
C ALA A 405 -1.32 4.62 22.45
N GLY A 406 -1.13 5.88 22.86
CA GLY A 406 -1.97 6.56 23.86
C GLY A 406 -3.41 6.82 23.40
N ASN A 407 -3.65 6.97 22.09
CA ASN A 407 -4.94 7.35 21.53
C ASN A 407 -5.70 6.20 20.83
N PHE A 408 -5.15 4.97 20.83
CA PHE A 408 -5.79 3.78 20.26
C PHE A 408 -6.38 2.83 21.32
N GLY A 409 -6.50 3.30 22.56
CA GLY A 409 -7.09 2.56 23.69
C GLY A 409 -8.61 2.36 23.55
N SER A 410 -9.18 1.57 24.47
CA SER A 410 -10.65 1.44 24.57
C SER A 410 -11.27 2.80 24.98
N GLY A 411 -12.36 3.17 24.32
CA GLY A 411 -13.04 4.46 24.58
C GLY A 411 -12.42 5.67 23.88
N GLN A 412 -11.30 5.52 23.20
CA GLN A 412 -10.70 6.56 22.38
C GLN A 412 -11.39 6.65 21.00
N PRO A 413 -11.36 7.80 20.30
CA PRO A 413 -12.07 7.98 19.03
C PRO A 413 -11.44 7.25 17.84
N LEU A 414 -10.11 7.00 17.85
CA LEU A 414 -9.41 6.43 16.71
C LEU A 414 -9.86 5.00 16.33
N PRO A 415 -10.11 4.05 17.26
CA PRO A 415 -10.67 2.76 16.89
C PRO A 415 -11.98 2.88 16.11
N GLY A 416 -12.90 3.75 16.52
CA GLY A 416 -14.16 4.01 15.81
C GLY A 416 -13.93 4.64 14.42
N PHE A 417 -12.96 5.52 14.30
CA PHE A 417 -12.55 6.09 13.01
C PHE A 417 -12.06 4.98 12.04
N PHE A 418 -11.14 4.11 12.47
CA PHE A 418 -10.66 3.02 11.62
C PHE A 418 -11.77 2.02 11.28
N ALA A 419 -12.69 1.74 12.20
CA ALA A 419 -13.85 0.89 11.90
C ALA A 419 -14.75 1.51 10.81
N SER A 420 -14.98 2.81 10.85
CA SER A 420 -15.80 3.53 9.86
C SER A 420 -15.07 3.72 8.53
N GLU A 421 -13.89 4.31 8.56
CA GLU A 421 -13.21 4.80 7.35
C GLU A 421 -12.34 3.75 6.67
N ALA A 422 -11.80 2.77 7.43
CA ALA A 422 -10.96 1.70 6.89
C ALA A 422 -11.64 0.32 6.85
N LEU A 423 -12.93 0.22 7.21
CA LEU A 423 -13.68 -1.05 7.29
C LEU A 423 -13.06 -2.04 8.29
N PHE A 424 -12.39 -1.55 9.34
CA PHE A 424 -11.82 -2.45 10.33
C PHE A 424 -12.90 -3.15 11.15
N SER A 425 -12.82 -4.47 11.19
CA SER A 425 -13.56 -5.29 12.15
C SER A 425 -13.03 -5.09 13.58
N GLN A 426 -13.72 -5.61 14.56
CA GLN A 426 -13.22 -5.61 15.93
C GLN A 426 -11.91 -6.41 16.06
N THR A 427 -11.73 -7.44 15.24
CA THR A 427 -10.49 -8.24 15.19
C THR A 427 -9.33 -7.42 14.64
N ASP A 428 -9.53 -6.59 13.60
CA ASP A 428 -8.51 -5.66 13.09
C ASP A 428 -8.11 -4.63 14.15
N ILE A 429 -9.11 -4.05 14.83
CA ILE A 429 -8.89 -3.10 15.93
C ILE A 429 -8.07 -3.75 17.05
N ASN A 430 -8.40 -4.97 17.44
CA ASN A 430 -7.69 -5.70 18.48
C ASN A 430 -6.26 -6.05 18.06
N MET A 431 -6.04 -6.45 16.81
CA MET A 431 -4.70 -6.69 16.25
C MET A 431 -3.85 -5.43 16.33
N LEU A 432 -4.36 -4.30 15.82
CA LEU A 432 -3.62 -3.03 15.82
C LEU A 432 -3.31 -2.57 17.24
N ARG A 433 -4.28 -2.65 18.16
CA ARG A 433 -4.09 -2.33 19.59
C ARG A 433 -3.02 -3.20 20.23
N THR A 434 -3.05 -4.51 19.98
CA THR A 434 -2.06 -5.47 20.51
C THR A 434 -0.67 -5.17 19.98
N ASN A 435 -0.53 -4.90 18.67
CA ASN A 435 0.75 -4.60 18.06
C ASN A 435 1.31 -3.25 18.56
N LEU A 436 0.48 -2.21 18.69
CA LEU A 436 0.86 -0.93 19.29
C LEU A 436 1.31 -1.08 20.74
N GLY A 437 0.51 -1.80 21.56
CA GLY A 437 0.82 -2.03 22.96
C GLY A 437 2.09 -2.85 23.19
N ALA A 438 2.49 -3.68 22.21
CA ALA A 438 3.74 -4.42 22.27
C ALA A 438 4.93 -3.59 21.75
N MET A 439 4.76 -2.75 20.73
CA MET A 439 5.84 -2.02 20.06
C MET A 439 6.22 -0.73 20.80
N ALA A 440 5.24 0.11 21.15
CA ALA A 440 5.52 1.44 21.69
C ALA A 440 6.34 1.42 22.99
N PRO A 441 6.02 0.59 24.02
CA PRO A 441 6.86 0.49 25.22
C PRO A 441 8.28 0.02 24.92
N LYS A 442 8.45 -0.96 24.02
CA LYS A 442 9.80 -1.46 23.66
C LYS A 442 10.66 -0.36 23.03
N LEU A 443 10.09 0.43 22.12
CA LEU A 443 10.80 1.56 21.51
C LEU A 443 11.13 2.64 22.54
N HIS A 444 10.21 2.91 23.48
CA HIS A 444 10.43 3.85 24.58
C HIS A 444 11.59 3.40 25.48
N ASP A 445 11.57 2.15 25.93
CA ASP A 445 12.63 1.59 26.79
C ASP A 445 13.98 1.58 26.06
N ALA A 446 14.00 1.24 24.76
CA ALA A 446 15.21 1.27 23.94
C ALA A 446 15.75 2.70 23.78
N CYS A 447 14.88 3.70 23.59
CA CYS A 447 15.25 5.11 23.53
C CYS A 447 15.85 5.58 24.87
N LYS A 448 15.17 5.35 25.97
CA LYS A 448 15.66 5.71 27.34
C LYS A 448 16.98 5.04 27.67
N ALA A 449 17.21 3.83 27.20
CA ALA A 449 18.48 3.11 27.40
C ALA A 449 19.58 3.55 26.40
N GLY A 450 19.34 4.52 25.52
CA GLY A 450 20.28 4.97 24.49
C GLY A 450 20.56 3.92 23.40
N LYS A 451 19.71 2.89 23.29
CA LYS A 451 19.81 1.84 22.28
C LYS A 451 19.09 2.18 20.98
N LEU A 452 18.07 3.04 21.04
CA LEU A 452 17.38 3.63 19.90
C LEU A 452 17.77 5.10 19.81
N LEU A 453 18.34 5.49 18.68
CA LEU A 453 18.76 6.86 18.38
C LEU A 453 17.68 7.52 17.51
N LEU A 454 17.19 8.69 17.92
CA LEU A 454 16.22 9.48 17.20
C LEU A 454 16.96 10.47 16.28
N ASP A 455 17.74 9.96 15.31
CA ASP A 455 18.70 10.74 14.50
C ASP A 455 18.44 10.68 12.97
N LEU A 456 17.34 10.03 12.53
CA LEU A 456 16.98 9.98 11.11
C LEU A 456 16.18 11.21 10.68
N ASP A 457 16.82 12.36 10.76
CA ASP A 457 16.37 13.63 10.21
C ASP A 457 17.49 14.21 9.35
N LEU A 458 17.26 14.31 8.04
CA LEU A 458 18.30 14.74 7.09
C LEU A 458 18.73 16.19 7.35
N ASP A 459 17.77 17.10 7.58
CA ASP A 459 18.08 18.52 7.79
C ASP A 459 18.81 18.72 9.12
N ALA A 460 18.39 18.05 10.18
CA ALA A 460 19.08 18.06 11.47
C ALA A 460 20.52 17.51 11.35
N HIS A 461 20.69 16.41 10.59
CA HIS A 461 22.00 15.82 10.34
C HIS A 461 22.93 16.79 9.59
N LEU A 462 22.45 17.39 8.51
CA LEU A 462 23.22 18.36 7.72
C LEU A 462 23.57 19.61 8.53
N ALA A 463 22.65 20.06 9.41
CA ALA A 463 22.87 21.18 10.32
C ALA A 463 23.81 20.84 11.52
N GLY A 464 24.31 19.63 11.61
CA GLY A 464 25.20 19.20 12.68
C GLY A 464 24.52 18.91 14.02
N LYS A 465 23.18 18.81 14.06
CA LYS A 465 22.43 18.46 15.26
C LYS A 465 22.55 16.96 15.56
N ASN A 466 22.64 16.62 16.82
CA ASN A 466 22.61 15.24 17.29
C ASN A 466 21.21 14.89 17.83
N ALA A 467 20.93 13.58 17.96
CA ALA A 467 19.72 13.11 18.63
C ALA A 467 19.63 13.68 20.06
N ASP A 468 18.44 14.17 20.42
CA ASP A 468 18.17 14.70 21.76
C ASP A 468 17.51 13.60 22.62
N PRO A 469 18.14 13.15 23.71
CA PRO A 469 17.55 12.16 24.62
C PRO A 469 16.21 12.60 25.23
N ALA A 470 15.94 13.90 25.35
CA ALA A 470 14.65 14.40 25.82
C ALA A 470 13.50 14.05 24.87
N SER A 471 13.79 13.81 23.58
CA SER A 471 12.80 13.38 22.60
C SER A 471 12.16 12.02 22.90
N CYS A 472 12.75 11.20 23.79
CA CYS A 472 12.17 9.93 24.22
C CYS A 472 10.84 10.07 24.97
N ASP A 473 10.55 11.23 25.54
CA ASP A 473 9.28 11.51 26.26
C ASP A 473 8.21 12.17 25.38
N GLN A 474 8.53 12.44 24.11
CA GLN A 474 7.59 13.09 23.20
C GLN A 474 6.53 12.11 22.68
N ALA A 475 5.29 12.56 22.66
CA ALA A 475 4.12 11.85 22.15
C ALA A 475 3.16 12.83 21.49
N ASP A 476 3.60 13.43 20.37
CA ASP A 476 2.87 14.50 19.69
C ASP A 476 1.97 13.95 18.58
N ALA A 477 0.81 14.56 18.42
CA ALA A 477 -0.07 14.26 17.30
C ALA A 477 0.62 14.63 15.97
N PRO A 478 0.54 13.77 14.93
CA PRO A 478 1.27 13.97 13.69
C PRO A 478 0.85 15.20 12.90
N GLY A 479 -0.38 15.70 13.08
CA GLY A 479 -0.93 16.87 12.40
C GLY A 479 -0.70 18.22 13.12
N ASN A 480 0.11 18.25 14.17
CA ASN A 480 0.46 19.46 14.92
C ASN A 480 1.83 20.00 14.54
#